data_4a1e7461927b9d4a6cdeda10e344ae2a
#
_entry.id   4a1e7461927b9d4a6cdeda10e344ae2a
#
_cell.length_a   1.000
_cell.length_b   1.000
_cell.length_c   1.000
_cell.angle_alpha   90.00
_cell.angle_beta   90.00
_cell.angle_gamma   90.00
#
_symmetry.space_group_name_H-M   'P 1'
#
loop_
_entity.id
_entity.type
_entity.pdbx_description
1 polymer ?
#
loop_
_entity_poly.entity_id
_entity_poly.type
_entity_poly.pdbx_seq_one_letter_code
_entity_poly.pdbx_strand_id
1 'polypeptide(L)'
;MAKDKLTPVIKLKSLTKRYGIGDAEQVALDGIDLTINKGEFIAIMGPSGCGKTTLLNILGLLDRPDEGTYHLGSKSVTNISSSRSAKIRNEKIGFVFQSFNLIPRLNVVENVALPLTYTGKSRIKSLEIASKTLKKFYLNEREYYMPHQLSGGQTQRVAIARALVNNPSIILADEPTGNLDSKASHIIMEELAATHKQGNTIIMVTHNPDMTTYADRIITMIDGQIDSDTKDIKKDIQLKKEEKLDLLKLNLFL
;
A
#
# COMPACT_ATOMS: atom_id res chain seq x y z
N MET A 1 8.22 -3.30 -31.06
CA MET A 1 8.31 -3.07 -29.60
C MET A 1 7.73 -4.30 -28.93
N ALA A 2 8.54 -5.08 -28.23
CA ALA A 2 8.08 -6.26 -27.50
C ALA A 2 7.12 -5.78 -26.40
N LYS A 3 5.90 -6.35 -26.34
CA LYS A 3 5.01 -6.20 -25.19
C LYS A 3 5.78 -6.72 -23.98
N ASP A 4 6.20 -5.82 -23.07
CA ASP A 4 6.74 -6.23 -21.77
C ASP A 4 5.73 -7.21 -21.16
N LYS A 5 6.14 -8.46 -21.01
CA LYS A 5 5.34 -9.48 -20.34
C LYS A 5 5.16 -8.99 -18.91
N LEU A 6 3.97 -8.53 -18.57
CA LEU A 6 3.60 -8.17 -17.21
C LEU A 6 3.96 -9.34 -16.29
N THR A 7 4.91 -9.12 -15.38
CA THR A 7 5.40 -10.17 -14.47
C THR A 7 4.58 -10.12 -13.18
N PRO A 8 3.76 -11.13 -12.87
CA PRO A 8 2.99 -11.16 -11.65
C PRO A 8 3.89 -11.09 -10.41
N VAL A 9 3.62 -10.14 -9.53
CA VAL A 9 4.28 -10.02 -8.22
C VAL A 9 3.42 -10.63 -7.12
N ILE A 10 2.09 -10.59 -7.28
CA ILE A 10 1.11 -11.24 -6.42
C ILE A 10 0.15 -12.04 -7.29
N LYS A 11 -0.16 -13.28 -6.87
CA LYS A 11 -1.22 -14.09 -7.45
C LYS A 11 -1.97 -14.81 -6.34
N LEU A 12 -3.25 -14.50 -6.22
CA LEU A 12 -4.21 -15.16 -5.35
C LEU A 12 -5.11 -16.03 -6.20
N LYS A 13 -5.49 -17.20 -5.68
CA LYS A 13 -6.48 -18.08 -6.33
C LYS A 13 -7.41 -18.65 -5.27
N SER A 14 -8.71 -18.38 -5.44
CA SER A 14 -9.82 -18.82 -4.57
C SER A 14 -9.53 -18.60 -3.09
N LEU A 15 -8.99 -17.40 -2.75
CA LEU A 15 -8.50 -17.10 -1.41
C LEU A 15 -9.67 -16.76 -0.50
N THR A 16 -9.84 -17.53 0.57
CA THR A 16 -10.92 -17.41 1.55
C THR A 16 -10.35 -17.13 2.95
N LYS A 17 -11.03 -16.28 3.70
CA LYS A 17 -10.71 -15.99 5.10
C LYS A 17 -11.98 -15.90 5.93
N ARG A 18 -11.98 -16.62 7.06
CA ARG A 18 -13.07 -16.62 8.03
C ARG A 18 -12.54 -16.19 9.40
N TYR A 19 -13.38 -15.54 10.17
CA TYR A 19 -13.14 -15.20 11.57
C TYR A 19 -14.31 -15.70 12.44
N GLY A 20 -14.02 -16.00 13.69
CA GLY A 20 -15.01 -16.57 14.60
C GLY A 20 -14.98 -18.09 14.64
N ILE A 21 -15.89 -18.70 15.42
CA ILE A 21 -16.02 -20.14 15.61
C ILE A 21 -17.51 -20.50 15.67
N GLY A 22 -17.91 -21.57 15.01
CA GLY A 22 -19.29 -22.07 15.02
C GLY A 22 -20.28 -21.05 14.46
N ASP A 23 -21.40 -20.84 15.14
CA ASP A 23 -22.50 -19.96 14.67
C ASP A 23 -22.09 -18.48 14.55
N ALA A 24 -20.95 -18.09 15.12
CA ALA A 24 -20.41 -16.74 15.02
C ALA A 24 -19.36 -16.60 13.89
N GLU A 25 -19.21 -17.58 13.02
CA GLU A 25 -18.28 -17.53 11.89
C GLU A 25 -18.72 -16.47 10.87
N GLN A 26 -17.80 -15.57 10.50
CA GLN A 26 -17.98 -14.55 9.48
C GLN A 26 -16.96 -14.73 8.35
N VAL A 27 -17.44 -14.81 7.13
CA VAL A 27 -16.60 -14.83 5.93
C VAL A 27 -16.14 -13.41 5.63
N ALA A 28 -14.86 -13.14 5.83
CA ALA A 28 -14.27 -11.83 5.56
C ALA A 28 -13.73 -11.71 4.13
N LEU A 29 -13.28 -12.83 3.54
CA LEU A 29 -12.93 -12.96 2.13
C LEU A 29 -13.50 -14.24 1.60
N ASP A 30 -14.13 -14.19 0.43
CA ASP A 30 -14.84 -15.30 -0.18
C ASP A 30 -14.35 -15.55 -1.62
N GLY A 31 -13.40 -16.48 -1.76
CA GLY A 31 -12.92 -16.96 -3.05
C GLY A 31 -12.20 -15.92 -3.91
N ILE A 32 -11.40 -15.02 -3.33
CA ILE A 32 -10.71 -13.96 -4.06
C ILE A 32 -9.71 -14.50 -5.08
N ASP A 33 -9.92 -14.19 -6.35
CA ASP A 33 -8.98 -14.36 -7.44
C ASP A 33 -8.40 -12.99 -7.83
N LEU A 34 -7.07 -12.80 -7.66
CA LEU A 34 -6.41 -11.53 -7.95
C LEU A 34 -4.99 -11.74 -8.45
N THR A 35 -4.66 -11.06 -9.54
CA THR A 35 -3.28 -10.99 -10.04
C THR A 35 -2.82 -9.53 -10.09
N ILE A 36 -1.70 -9.23 -9.45
CA ILE A 36 -1.06 -7.92 -9.44
C ILE A 36 0.31 -8.05 -10.09
N ASN A 37 0.60 -7.19 -11.06
CA ASN A 37 1.87 -7.19 -11.75
C ASN A 37 2.87 -6.22 -11.12
N LYS A 38 4.15 -6.48 -11.36
CA LYS A 38 5.21 -5.58 -10.90
C LYS A 38 5.02 -4.18 -11.51
N GLY A 39 5.12 -3.15 -10.66
CA GLY A 39 5.02 -1.76 -11.07
C GLY A 39 3.57 -1.29 -11.31
N GLU A 40 2.54 -1.99 -10.84
CA GLU A 40 1.16 -1.46 -10.80
C GLU A 40 0.94 -0.61 -9.54
N PHE A 41 0.19 0.49 -9.67
CA PHE A 41 -0.39 1.20 -8.54
C PHE A 41 -1.90 0.91 -8.49
N ILE A 42 -2.31 0.18 -7.47
CA ILE A 42 -3.69 -0.31 -7.32
C ILE A 42 -4.35 0.38 -6.14
N ALA A 43 -5.56 0.86 -6.32
CA ALA A 43 -6.45 1.28 -5.25
C ALA A 43 -7.54 0.22 -5.03
N ILE A 44 -7.70 -0.23 -3.78
CA ILE A 44 -8.77 -1.13 -3.35
C ILE A 44 -9.81 -0.30 -2.61
N MET A 45 -11.02 -0.29 -3.11
CA MET A 45 -12.16 0.45 -2.56
C MET A 45 -13.29 -0.48 -2.12
N GLY A 46 -14.25 0.06 -1.39
CA GLY A 46 -15.48 -0.63 -0.98
C GLY A 46 -15.97 -0.12 0.37
N PRO A 47 -17.19 -0.49 0.78
CA PRO A 47 -17.77 -0.09 2.06
C PRO A 47 -16.96 -0.59 3.27
N SER A 48 -17.20 -0.01 4.44
CA SER A 48 -16.60 -0.50 5.69
C SER A 48 -17.02 -1.95 5.93
N GLY A 49 -16.08 -2.78 6.40
CA GLY A 49 -16.36 -4.20 6.70
C GLY A 49 -16.32 -5.15 5.49
N CYS A 50 -16.16 -4.69 4.25
CA CYS A 50 -16.16 -5.57 3.07
C CYS A 50 -14.87 -6.40 2.86
N GLY A 51 -13.95 -6.46 3.83
CA GLY A 51 -12.76 -7.32 3.76
C GLY A 51 -11.45 -6.67 3.28
N LYS A 52 -11.41 -5.37 2.95
CA LYS A 52 -10.20 -4.69 2.42
C LYS A 52 -8.97 -4.83 3.32
N THR A 53 -9.10 -4.49 4.60
CA THR A 53 -8.00 -4.60 5.58
C THR A 53 -7.60 -6.06 5.79
N THR A 54 -8.54 -7.00 5.76
CA THR A 54 -8.26 -8.44 5.80
C THR A 54 -7.41 -8.87 4.60
N LEU A 55 -7.80 -8.45 3.39
CA LEU A 55 -7.03 -8.72 2.18
C LEU A 55 -5.62 -8.12 2.29
N LEU A 56 -5.50 -6.86 2.73
CA LEU A 56 -4.21 -6.19 2.91
C LEU A 56 -3.33 -6.92 3.93
N ASN A 57 -3.91 -7.41 5.03
CA ASN A 57 -3.17 -8.18 6.05
C ASN A 57 -2.65 -9.51 5.49
N ILE A 58 -3.42 -10.21 4.67
CA ILE A 58 -2.97 -11.45 4.03
C ILE A 58 -1.89 -11.14 2.99
N LEU A 59 -2.08 -10.13 2.15
CA LEU A 59 -1.05 -9.67 1.20
C LEU A 59 0.25 -9.29 1.91
N GLY A 60 0.12 -8.72 3.11
CA GLY A 60 1.22 -8.34 3.97
C GLY A 60 1.84 -9.48 4.78
N LEU A 61 1.35 -10.69 4.67
CA LEU A 61 1.78 -11.84 5.49
C LEU A 61 1.63 -11.57 7.01
N LEU A 62 0.70 -10.72 7.40
CA LEU A 62 0.31 -10.46 8.79
C LEU A 62 -0.74 -11.47 9.26
N ASP A 63 -1.55 -11.95 8.33
CA ASP A 63 -2.54 -13.01 8.54
C ASP A 63 -2.41 -14.10 7.46
N ARG A 64 -3.11 -15.21 7.63
CA ARG A 64 -3.11 -16.35 6.71
C ARG A 64 -4.51 -16.58 6.17
N PRO A 65 -4.64 -16.96 4.90
CA PRO A 65 -5.91 -17.45 4.39
C PRO A 65 -6.24 -18.81 5.01
N ASP A 66 -7.52 -19.13 5.09
CA ASP A 66 -7.99 -20.44 5.52
C ASP A 66 -8.03 -21.41 4.32
N GLU A 67 -8.37 -20.90 3.12
CA GLU A 67 -8.40 -21.66 1.88
C GLU A 67 -7.75 -20.88 0.73
N GLY A 68 -7.48 -21.58 -0.38
CA GLY A 68 -6.90 -21.00 -1.59
C GLY A 68 -5.38 -20.96 -1.57
N THR A 69 -4.81 -20.21 -2.52
CA THR A 69 -3.35 -20.10 -2.66
C THR A 69 -2.89 -18.66 -2.82
N TYR A 70 -1.74 -18.34 -2.22
CA TYR A 70 -1.06 -17.06 -2.37
C TYR A 70 0.38 -17.28 -2.87
N HIS A 71 0.69 -16.68 -4.02
CA HIS A 71 2.04 -16.64 -4.57
C HIS A 71 2.59 -15.21 -4.57
N LEU A 72 3.79 -15.04 -4.01
CA LEU A 72 4.57 -13.80 -4.05
C LEU A 72 5.72 -14.00 -5.05
N GLY A 73 5.61 -13.37 -6.22
CA GLY A 73 6.43 -13.72 -7.38
C GLY A 73 6.24 -15.18 -7.78
N SER A 74 7.34 -15.91 -7.95
CA SER A 74 7.30 -17.35 -8.29
C SER A 74 7.14 -18.29 -7.09
N LYS A 75 7.08 -17.77 -5.85
CA LYS A 75 7.08 -18.59 -4.62
C LYS A 75 5.70 -18.64 -3.99
N SER A 76 5.22 -19.85 -3.66
CA SER A 76 4.05 -19.99 -2.79
C SER A 76 4.38 -19.55 -1.38
N VAL A 77 3.50 -18.73 -0.79
CA VAL A 77 3.61 -18.23 0.59
C VAL A 77 2.39 -18.59 1.43
N THR A 78 1.50 -19.46 0.93
CA THR A 78 0.28 -19.87 1.61
C THR A 78 0.57 -20.54 2.95
N ASN A 79 1.43 -21.57 2.95
CA ASN A 79 1.70 -22.44 4.12
C ASN A 79 3.17 -22.34 4.56
N ILE A 80 3.64 -21.13 4.85
CA ILE A 80 5.00 -20.90 5.34
C ILE A 80 5.03 -20.70 6.85
N SER A 81 6.16 -20.99 7.50
CA SER A 81 6.33 -20.74 8.93
C SER A 81 6.29 -19.25 9.27
N SER A 82 5.90 -18.91 10.49
CA SER A 82 5.85 -17.51 10.95
C SER A 82 7.20 -16.80 10.84
N SER A 83 8.31 -17.52 11.10
CA SER A 83 9.66 -16.98 10.92
C SER A 83 9.94 -16.63 9.45
N ARG A 84 9.55 -17.50 8.51
CA ARG A 84 9.72 -17.25 7.07
C ARG A 84 8.81 -16.12 6.58
N SER A 85 7.56 -16.04 7.07
CA SER A 85 6.65 -14.90 6.81
C SER A 85 7.28 -13.58 7.25
N ALA A 86 7.81 -13.53 8.48
CA ALA A 86 8.46 -12.34 9.03
C ALA A 86 9.67 -11.90 8.19
N LYS A 87 10.50 -12.86 7.75
CA LYS A 87 11.65 -12.57 6.88
C LYS A 87 11.22 -12.01 5.54
N ILE A 88 10.28 -12.67 4.85
CA ILE A 88 9.77 -12.22 3.54
C ILE A 88 9.12 -10.84 3.67
N ARG A 89 8.30 -10.62 4.71
CA ARG A 89 7.67 -9.33 5.00
C ARG A 89 8.72 -8.22 5.13
N ASN A 90 9.74 -8.43 5.95
CA ASN A 90 10.81 -7.45 6.15
C ASN A 90 11.62 -7.14 4.88
N GLU A 91 11.81 -8.13 4.00
CA GLU A 91 12.63 -7.99 2.78
C GLU A 91 11.84 -7.45 1.59
N LYS A 92 10.55 -7.76 1.48
CA LYS A 92 9.76 -7.58 0.26
C LYS A 92 8.61 -6.62 0.37
N ILE A 93 8.13 -6.33 1.58
CA ILE A 93 6.90 -5.59 1.83
C ILE A 93 7.18 -4.40 2.74
N GLY A 94 6.80 -3.20 2.28
CA GLY A 94 6.75 -2.00 3.09
C GLY A 94 5.31 -1.70 3.50
N PHE A 95 5.07 -1.34 4.76
CA PHE A 95 3.75 -0.98 5.26
C PHE A 95 3.65 0.51 5.59
N VAL A 96 2.58 1.13 5.12
CA VAL A 96 2.14 2.48 5.46
C VAL A 96 0.74 2.38 6.06
N PHE A 97 0.58 2.75 7.33
CA PHE A 97 -0.68 2.64 8.06
C PHE A 97 -1.35 4.01 8.25
N GLN A 98 -2.65 4.02 8.39
CA GLN A 98 -3.44 5.21 8.71
C GLN A 98 -2.99 5.87 10.02
N SER A 99 -2.74 5.09 11.06
CA SER A 99 -2.31 5.57 12.38
C SER A 99 -0.79 5.70 12.51
N PHE A 100 -0.06 5.76 11.38
CA PHE A 100 1.40 5.90 11.29
C PHE A 100 2.17 4.74 11.92
N ASN A 101 1.75 4.23 13.06
CA ASN A 101 2.34 3.13 13.83
C ASN A 101 3.85 3.33 14.09
N LEU A 102 4.25 4.57 14.39
CA LEU A 102 5.60 4.84 14.88
C LEU A 102 5.73 4.41 16.34
N ILE A 103 6.92 3.95 16.71
CA ILE A 103 7.23 3.61 18.11
C ILE A 103 7.51 4.90 18.88
N PRO A 104 6.68 5.28 19.87
CA PRO A 104 6.77 6.59 20.52
C PRO A 104 8.07 6.85 21.26
N ARG A 105 8.73 5.79 21.76
CA ARG A 105 10.01 5.84 22.50
C ARG A 105 11.25 5.91 21.62
N LEU A 106 11.10 5.77 20.31
CA LEU A 106 12.16 5.88 19.32
C LEU A 106 12.05 7.23 18.60
N ASN A 107 13.17 7.88 18.35
CA ASN A 107 13.19 9.06 17.50
C ASN A 107 12.95 8.70 16.02
N VAL A 108 12.88 9.71 15.15
CA VAL A 108 12.55 9.57 13.73
C VAL A 108 13.52 8.63 13.02
N VAL A 109 14.84 8.85 13.16
CA VAL A 109 15.84 8.01 12.47
C VAL A 109 15.85 6.58 12.99
N GLU A 110 15.59 6.38 14.27
CA GLU A 110 15.49 5.03 14.87
C GLU A 110 14.23 4.30 14.39
N ASN A 111 13.07 4.99 14.26
CA ASN A 111 11.87 4.42 13.67
C ASN A 111 12.10 3.94 12.24
N VAL A 112 12.78 4.74 11.42
CA VAL A 112 13.10 4.37 10.04
C VAL A 112 14.15 3.27 9.98
N ALA A 113 15.12 3.23 10.89
CA ALA A 113 16.16 2.21 10.95
C ALA A 113 15.64 0.84 11.43
N LEU A 114 14.49 0.79 12.10
CA LEU A 114 13.98 -0.43 12.76
C LEU A 114 13.90 -1.66 11.84
N PRO A 115 13.36 -1.59 10.61
CA PRO A 115 13.33 -2.75 9.71
C PRO A 115 14.73 -3.27 9.35
N LEU A 116 15.74 -2.42 9.31
CA LEU A 116 17.11 -2.78 8.98
C LEU A 116 17.77 -3.64 10.08
N THR A 117 17.36 -3.49 11.35
CA THR A 117 17.90 -4.26 12.46
C THR A 117 17.64 -5.77 12.29
N TYR A 118 16.55 -6.14 11.60
CA TYR A 118 16.22 -7.54 11.31
C TYR A 118 16.97 -8.11 10.09
N THR A 119 17.80 -7.30 9.41
CA THR A 119 18.60 -7.76 8.25
C THR A 119 20.04 -8.12 8.64
N GLY A 120 20.38 -8.11 9.93
CA GLY A 120 21.73 -8.39 10.42
C GLY A 120 22.74 -7.24 10.25
N LYS A 121 22.29 -6.06 9.84
CA LYS A 121 23.15 -4.87 9.76
C LYS A 121 23.46 -4.32 11.14
N SER A 122 24.67 -3.78 11.33
CA SER A 122 25.02 -3.08 12.56
C SER A 122 24.11 -1.85 12.78
N ARG A 123 23.94 -1.44 14.04
CA ARG A 123 23.15 -0.26 14.41
C ARG A 123 23.64 1.00 13.66
N ILE A 124 24.96 1.21 13.63
CA ILE A 124 25.56 2.38 12.94
C ILE A 124 25.17 2.39 11.48
N LYS A 125 25.31 1.25 10.78
CA LYS A 125 24.96 1.15 9.36
C LYS A 125 23.47 1.33 9.11
N SER A 126 22.62 0.84 10.01
CA SER A 126 21.17 1.00 9.92
C SER A 126 20.76 2.46 10.06
N LEU A 127 21.32 3.19 11.01
CA LEU A 127 21.08 4.63 11.20
C LEU A 127 21.57 5.44 10.01
N GLU A 128 22.75 5.13 9.46
CA GLU A 128 23.26 5.80 8.25
C GLU A 128 22.32 5.65 7.05
N ILE A 129 21.80 4.42 6.82
CA ILE A 129 20.85 4.17 5.73
C ILE A 129 19.52 4.90 5.98
N ALA A 130 19.03 4.86 7.22
CA ALA A 130 17.81 5.55 7.62
C ALA A 130 17.90 7.07 7.41
N SER A 131 19.02 7.71 7.83
CA SER A 131 19.29 9.12 7.61
C SER A 131 19.29 9.49 6.12
N LYS A 132 19.97 8.69 5.27
CA LYS A 132 19.94 8.87 3.81
C LYS A 132 18.51 8.74 3.24
N THR A 133 17.69 7.86 3.81
CA THR A 133 16.30 7.69 3.39
C THR A 133 15.47 8.91 3.81
N LEU A 134 15.59 9.37 5.05
CA LEU A 134 14.89 10.56 5.55
C LEU A 134 15.19 11.83 4.74
N LYS A 135 16.43 11.98 4.25
CA LYS A 135 16.80 13.09 3.38
C LYS A 135 15.98 13.16 2.10
N LYS A 136 15.57 12.00 1.54
CA LYS A 136 14.72 11.94 0.34
C LYS A 136 13.29 12.47 0.61
N PHE A 137 12.87 12.48 1.87
CA PHE A 137 11.56 12.95 2.33
C PHE A 137 11.63 14.33 3.01
N TYR A 138 12.77 15.05 2.88
CA TYR A 138 12.98 16.37 3.48
C TYR A 138 12.81 16.37 5.00
N LEU A 139 13.27 15.30 5.67
CA LEU A 139 13.20 15.12 7.13
C LEU A 139 14.57 15.07 7.81
N ASN A 140 15.65 15.45 7.12
CA ASN A 140 17.01 15.44 7.66
C ASN A 140 17.18 16.31 8.91
N GLU A 141 16.47 17.43 9.01
CA GLU A 141 16.53 18.33 10.18
C GLU A 141 15.68 17.80 11.36
N ARG A 142 14.90 16.73 11.14
CA ARG A 142 13.98 16.14 12.12
C ARG A 142 14.40 14.75 12.58
N GLU A 143 15.59 14.27 12.22
CA GLU A 143 16.06 12.90 12.48
C GLU A 143 16.03 12.51 13.96
N TYR A 144 16.30 13.44 14.85
CA TYR A 144 16.33 13.22 16.29
C TYR A 144 15.06 13.64 17.02
N TYR A 145 14.03 14.09 16.30
CA TYR A 145 12.73 14.42 16.88
C TYR A 145 12.01 13.15 17.29
N MET A 146 11.20 13.27 18.36
CA MET A 146 10.27 12.19 18.75
C MET A 146 8.98 12.30 17.95
N PRO A 147 8.24 11.20 17.73
CA PRO A 147 7.00 11.21 16.95
C PRO A 147 6.00 12.30 17.34
N HIS A 148 5.85 12.57 18.64
CA HIS A 148 4.92 13.59 19.16
C HIS A 148 5.32 15.06 18.84
N GLN A 149 6.52 15.29 18.34
CA GLN A 149 7.03 16.61 17.95
C GLN A 149 6.79 16.92 16.46
N LEU A 150 6.19 15.97 15.72
CA LEU A 150 5.96 16.09 14.28
C LEU A 150 4.50 16.44 13.97
N SER A 151 4.27 17.15 12.86
CA SER A 151 2.94 17.27 12.28
C SER A 151 2.48 15.93 11.69
N GLY A 152 1.16 15.74 11.48
CA GLY A 152 0.61 14.51 10.89
C GLY A 152 1.26 14.15 9.54
N GLY A 153 1.43 15.13 8.64
CA GLY A 153 2.10 14.91 7.35
C GLY A 153 3.58 14.55 7.49
N GLN A 154 4.30 15.13 8.46
CA GLN A 154 5.69 14.73 8.76
C GLN A 154 5.74 13.30 9.31
N THR A 155 4.84 12.95 10.22
CA THR A 155 4.73 11.60 10.80
C THR A 155 4.45 10.56 9.71
N GLN A 156 3.58 10.87 8.74
CA GLN A 156 3.29 9.98 7.62
C GLN A 156 4.50 9.83 6.68
N ARG A 157 5.25 10.89 6.42
CA ARG A 157 6.50 10.80 5.66
C ARG A 157 7.54 9.91 6.36
N VAL A 158 7.64 9.96 7.68
CA VAL A 158 8.48 9.02 8.44
C VAL A 158 8.01 7.59 8.28
N ALA A 159 6.69 7.33 8.32
CA ALA A 159 6.13 6.00 8.09
C ALA A 159 6.42 5.49 6.67
N ILE A 160 6.34 6.34 5.64
CA ILE A 160 6.71 6.00 4.25
C ILE A 160 8.22 5.73 4.15
N ALA A 161 9.05 6.57 4.73
CA ALA A 161 10.51 6.36 4.75
C ALA A 161 10.87 5.03 5.42
N ARG A 162 10.21 4.67 6.54
CA ARG A 162 10.35 3.37 7.20
C ARG A 162 9.92 2.22 6.30
N ALA A 163 8.82 2.36 5.57
CA ALA A 163 8.34 1.35 4.65
C ALA A 163 9.33 1.07 3.51
N LEU A 164 10.06 2.10 3.06
CA LEU A 164 10.96 2.05 1.90
C LEU A 164 12.41 1.69 2.25
N VAL A 165 12.81 1.72 3.51
CA VAL A 165 14.21 1.64 3.94
C VAL A 165 14.94 0.36 3.51
N ASN A 166 14.19 -0.75 3.35
CA ASN A 166 14.71 -2.04 2.87
C ASN A 166 14.57 -2.22 1.34
N ASN A 167 14.18 -1.19 0.59
CA ASN A 167 13.88 -1.27 -0.84
C ASN A 167 12.88 -2.42 -1.17
N PRO A 168 11.68 -2.41 -0.60
CA PRO A 168 10.70 -3.46 -0.81
C PRO A 168 10.24 -3.49 -2.25
N SER A 169 9.75 -4.66 -2.72
CA SER A 169 9.13 -4.78 -4.05
C SER A 169 7.66 -4.37 -4.06
N ILE A 170 7.03 -4.34 -2.89
CA ILE A 170 5.60 -4.03 -2.71
C ILE A 170 5.45 -3.06 -1.54
N ILE A 171 4.61 -2.06 -1.72
CA ILE A 171 4.17 -1.15 -0.66
C ILE A 171 2.67 -1.39 -0.45
N LEU A 172 2.28 -1.71 0.77
CA LEU A 172 0.91 -1.84 1.22
C LEU A 172 0.56 -0.61 2.04
N ALA A 173 -0.44 0.15 1.59
CA ALA A 173 -0.88 1.37 2.24
C ALA A 173 -2.34 1.23 2.70
N ASP A 174 -2.57 1.22 3.99
CA ASP A 174 -3.90 1.17 4.60
C ASP A 174 -4.33 2.57 5.00
N GLU A 175 -5.26 3.17 4.24
CA GLU A 175 -5.80 4.52 4.44
C GLU A 175 -4.68 5.57 4.67
N PRO A 176 -3.67 5.68 3.77
CA PRO A 176 -2.44 6.44 4.05
C PRO A 176 -2.65 7.94 4.29
N THR A 177 -3.85 8.44 4.02
CA THR A 177 -4.22 9.86 4.17
C THR A 177 -5.36 10.09 5.15
N GLY A 178 -5.89 9.03 5.78
CA GLY A 178 -7.10 9.08 6.58
C GLY A 178 -7.04 10.01 7.82
N ASN A 179 -5.84 10.30 8.34
CA ASN A 179 -5.63 11.17 9.50
C ASN A 179 -4.98 12.52 9.13
N LEU A 180 -5.07 12.92 7.85
CA LEU A 180 -4.42 14.14 7.34
C LEU A 180 -5.46 15.11 6.79
N ASP A 181 -5.12 16.40 6.81
CA ASP A 181 -5.87 17.40 6.05
C ASP A 181 -5.71 17.21 4.54
N SER A 182 -6.56 17.85 3.75
CA SER A 182 -6.58 17.69 2.29
C SER A 182 -5.24 18.03 1.63
N LYS A 183 -4.56 19.10 2.10
CA LYS A 183 -3.28 19.53 1.53
C LYS A 183 -2.17 18.52 1.82
N ALA A 184 -2.07 18.06 3.06
CA ALA A 184 -1.11 17.02 3.45
C ALA A 184 -1.41 15.70 2.73
N SER A 185 -2.69 15.35 2.54
CA SER A 185 -3.11 14.15 1.81
C SER A 185 -2.58 14.14 0.38
N HIS A 186 -2.73 15.21 -0.37
CA HIS A 186 -2.21 15.32 -1.74
C HIS A 186 -0.69 15.20 -1.78
N ILE A 187 0.04 15.85 -0.85
CA ILE A 187 1.50 15.74 -0.76
C ILE A 187 1.93 14.27 -0.54
N ILE A 188 1.29 13.56 0.37
CA ILE A 188 1.58 12.15 0.63
C ILE A 188 1.29 11.27 -0.60
N MET A 189 0.19 11.52 -1.30
CA MET A 189 -0.13 10.77 -2.51
C MET A 189 0.85 11.05 -3.66
N GLU A 190 1.33 12.28 -3.81
CA GLU A 190 2.40 12.62 -4.76
C GLU A 190 3.71 11.90 -4.43
N GLU A 191 4.08 11.77 -3.15
CA GLU A 191 5.25 11.01 -2.71
C GLU A 191 5.11 9.51 -3.00
N LEU A 192 3.92 8.92 -2.79
CA LEU A 192 3.63 7.54 -3.17
C LEU A 192 3.68 7.37 -4.70
N ALA A 193 3.10 8.30 -5.46
CA ALA A 193 3.15 8.28 -6.92
C ALA A 193 4.59 8.43 -7.46
N ALA A 194 5.43 9.26 -6.82
CA ALA A 194 6.85 9.38 -7.16
C ALA A 194 7.60 8.06 -6.88
N THR A 195 7.26 7.38 -5.79
CA THR A 195 7.81 6.07 -5.44
C THR A 195 7.38 5.00 -6.45
N HIS A 196 6.12 5.02 -6.87
CA HIS A 196 5.60 4.15 -7.95
C HIS A 196 6.36 4.36 -9.26
N LYS A 197 6.59 5.61 -9.68
CA LYS A 197 7.37 5.93 -10.89
C LYS A 197 8.81 5.39 -10.85
N GLN A 198 9.35 5.10 -9.67
CA GLN A 198 10.66 4.43 -9.50
C GLN A 198 10.59 2.91 -9.66
N GLY A 199 9.41 2.35 -9.98
CA GLY A 199 9.18 0.93 -10.26
C GLY A 199 8.65 0.11 -9.09
N ASN A 200 8.26 0.74 -7.98
CA ASN A 200 7.61 0.04 -6.87
C ASN A 200 6.17 -0.31 -7.22
N THR A 201 5.72 -1.48 -6.78
CA THR A 201 4.30 -1.87 -6.80
C THR A 201 3.62 -1.32 -5.57
N ILE A 202 2.49 -0.61 -5.73
CA ILE A 202 1.74 -0.03 -4.62
C ILE A 202 0.32 -0.60 -4.60
N ILE A 203 -0.12 -1.04 -3.43
CA ILE A 203 -1.49 -1.48 -3.17
C ILE A 203 -2.01 -0.62 -2.03
N MET A 204 -2.96 0.23 -2.35
CA MET A 204 -3.56 1.18 -1.41
C MET A 204 -5.01 0.78 -1.15
N VAL A 205 -5.38 0.68 0.12
CA VAL A 205 -6.79 0.65 0.56
C VAL A 205 -7.21 2.08 0.86
N THR A 206 -8.33 2.51 0.34
CA THR A 206 -8.92 3.81 0.65
C THR A 206 -10.43 3.81 0.46
N HIS A 207 -11.13 4.61 1.25
CA HIS A 207 -12.55 4.93 1.04
C HIS A 207 -12.73 6.30 0.36
N ASN A 208 -11.65 7.06 0.14
CA ASN A 208 -11.70 8.37 -0.50
C ASN A 208 -11.50 8.25 -2.02
N PRO A 209 -12.54 8.54 -2.84
CA PRO A 209 -12.45 8.46 -4.29
C PRO A 209 -11.38 9.39 -4.91
N ASP A 210 -11.14 10.57 -4.32
CA ASP A 210 -10.17 11.52 -4.86
C ASP A 210 -8.75 10.95 -4.87
N MET A 211 -8.43 10.10 -3.89
CA MET A 211 -7.12 9.46 -3.78
C MET A 211 -6.90 8.37 -4.83
N THR A 212 -7.97 7.84 -5.43
CA THR A 212 -7.85 6.81 -6.48
C THR A 212 -7.31 7.36 -7.79
N THR A 213 -7.37 8.67 -8.02
CA THR A 213 -6.82 9.32 -9.22
C THR A 213 -5.31 9.13 -9.39
N TYR A 214 -4.60 8.77 -8.32
CA TYR A 214 -3.18 8.45 -8.34
C TYR A 214 -2.89 7.01 -8.80
N ALA A 215 -3.87 6.11 -8.70
CA ALA A 215 -3.74 4.70 -9.09
C ALA A 215 -3.88 4.50 -10.60
N ASP A 216 -3.36 3.36 -11.09
CA ASP A 216 -3.53 2.93 -12.48
C ASP A 216 -4.72 1.97 -12.63
N ARG A 217 -5.16 1.36 -11.51
CA ARG A 217 -6.20 0.33 -11.45
C ARG A 217 -7.00 0.46 -10.16
N ILE A 218 -8.31 0.37 -10.26
CA ILE A 218 -9.22 0.33 -9.10
C ILE A 218 -9.87 -1.04 -9.01
N ILE A 219 -9.82 -1.61 -7.82
CA ILE A 219 -10.54 -2.83 -7.44
C ILE A 219 -11.60 -2.43 -6.44
N THR A 220 -12.86 -2.73 -6.73
CA THR A 220 -13.96 -2.53 -5.79
C THR A 220 -14.29 -3.85 -5.12
N MET A 221 -14.39 -3.84 -3.79
CA MET A 221 -14.77 -4.99 -2.99
C MET A 221 -16.13 -4.78 -2.34
N ILE A 222 -16.96 -5.82 -2.36
CA ILE A 222 -18.26 -5.88 -1.67
C ILE A 222 -18.36 -7.27 -1.03
N ASP A 223 -18.74 -7.31 0.25
CA ASP A 223 -19.03 -8.54 1.00
C ASP A 223 -17.98 -9.67 0.83
N GLY A 224 -16.70 -9.29 0.92
CA GLY A 224 -15.58 -10.22 0.84
C GLY A 224 -15.20 -10.67 -0.56
N GLN A 225 -15.83 -10.16 -1.61
CA GLN A 225 -15.59 -10.50 -3.01
C GLN A 225 -15.09 -9.29 -3.82
N ILE A 226 -14.47 -9.54 -4.98
CA ILE A 226 -14.15 -8.49 -5.96
C ILE A 226 -15.38 -8.30 -6.84
N ASP A 227 -16.01 -7.12 -6.71
CA ASP A 227 -17.15 -6.71 -7.52
C ASP A 227 -16.71 -6.19 -8.89
N SER A 228 -15.69 -5.34 -8.92
CA SER A 228 -15.16 -4.78 -10.17
C SER A 228 -13.65 -4.60 -10.13
N ASP A 229 -13.03 -4.63 -11.31
CA ASP A 229 -11.58 -4.50 -11.53
C ASP A 229 -11.35 -3.66 -12.78
N THR A 230 -11.18 -2.35 -12.59
CA THR A 230 -11.07 -1.35 -13.67
C THR A 230 -9.61 -0.97 -13.88
N LYS A 231 -9.09 -1.19 -15.09
CA LYS A 231 -7.75 -0.78 -15.53
C LYS A 231 -7.82 0.49 -16.37
N ASP A 232 -6.68 1.19 -16.46
CA ASP A 232 -6.51 2.40 -17.30
C ASP A 232 -7.36 3.63 -16.91
N ILE A 233 -7.56 3.83 -15.61
CA ILE A 233 -8.37 4.91 -15.04
C ILE A 233 -7.94 6.30 -15.54
N LYS A 234 -6.63 6.52 -15.73
CA LYS A 234 -6.10 7.79 -16.22
C LYS A 234 -6.64 8.13 -17.60
N LYS A 235 -6.84 7.12 -18.45
CA LYS A 235 -7.42 7.27 -19.78
C LYS A 235 -8.91 7.60 -19.71
N ASP A 236 -9.65 6.93 -18.82
CA ASP A 236 -11.08 7.16 -18.62
C ASP A 236 -11.37 8.54 -18.00
N ILE A 237 -10.52 8.99 -17.05
CA ILE A 237 -10.65 10.32 -16.46
C ILE A 237 -10.34 11.41 -17.49
N GLN A 238 -9.37 11.19 -18.38
CA GLN A 238 -9.03 12.13 -19.44
C GLN A 238 -10.13 12.23 -20.47
N LEU A 239 -10.71 11.10 -20.90
CA LEU A 239 -11.87 11.06 -21.79
C LEU A 239 -13.08 11.79 -21.19
N LYS A 240 -13.42 11.54 -19.94
CA LYS A 240 -14.53 12.23 -19.24
C LYS A 240 -14.28 13.73 -19.07
N LYS A 241 -13.03 14.18 -18.91
CA LYS A 241 -12.69 15.61 -18.88
C LYS A 241 -12.83 16.26 -20.25
N GLU A 242 -12.42 15.58 -21.31
CA GLU A 242 -12.58 16.04 -22.69
C GLU A 242 -14.05 16.12 -23.10
N GLU A 243 -14.86 15.08 -22.81
CA GLU A 243 -16.31 15.08 -23.01
C GLU A 243 -17.02 16.23 -22.27
N LYS A 244 -16.63 16.47 -21.00
CA LYS A 244 -17.19 17.57 -20.21
C LYS A 244 -16.79 18.95 -20.74
N LEU A 245 -15.57 19.08 -21.26
CA LEU A 245 -15.09 20.32 -21.89
C LEU A 245 -15.82 20.59 -23.21
N ASP A 246 -16.10 19.56 -23.99
CA ASP A 246 -16.83 19.66 -25.25
C ASP A 246 -18.31 19.98 -25.02
N LEU A 247 -18.95 19.39 -23.99
CA LEU A 247 -20.31 19.77 -23.58
C LEU A 247 -20.39 21.22 -23.08
N LEU A 248 -19.38 21.71 -22.35
CA LEU A 248 -19.33 23.11 -21.93
C LEU A 248 -19.13 24.07 -23.10
N LYS A 249 -18.37 23.68 -24.12
CA LYS A 249 -18.22 24.46 -25.37
C LYS A 249 -19.52 24.51 -26.18
N LEU A 250 -20.23 23.37 -26.29
CA LEU A 250 -21.53 23.35 -26.97
C LEU A 250 -22.57 24.27 -26.30
N ASN A 251 -22.61 24.33 -24.98
CA ASN A 251 -23.54 25.19 -24.24
C ASN A 251 -23.18 26.69 -24.26
N LEU A 252 -21.98 27.05 -24.73
CA LEU A 252 -21.54 28.44 -24.89
C LEU A 252 -21.89 29.00 -26.28
N PHE A 253 -22.36 28.14 -27.19
CA PHE A 253 -22.76 28.51 -28.56
C PHE A 253 -24.29 28.44 -28.80
N LEU A 254 -25.08 28.17 -27.76
CA LEU A 254 -26.54 28.26 -27.70
C LEU A 254 -26.96 29.42 -26.82
#